data_046404411f4c3a5a688d8923b32e2253
#
_entry.id   046404411f4c3a5a688d8923b32e2253
#
_cell.length_a   1.000
_cell.length_b   1.000
_cell.length_c   1.000
_cell.angle_alpha   90.00
_cell.angle_beta   90.00
_cell.angle_gamma   90.00
#
_symmetry.space_group_name_H-M   'P 1'
#
loop_
_entity.id
_entity.type
_entity.pdbx_description
1 polymer ?
#
loop_
_entity_poly.entity_id
_entity_poly.type
_entity_poly.pdbx_seq_one_letter_code
_entity_poly.pdbx_strand_id
1 'polypeptide(L)'
;MMTVIGLMSGAGLEGIDVALVATDGERRLERRQSLTFPLTAEQRKSLGKAIAAGHAAGIEQDLVAFCAEAVKHFLESFALARDAVALIGFQGETAGRIGFGEALARATGIDVVYDFAAADLEAGGQGRPLDPVYHRALAEAAGIARPLAVVEIGVRTTVTYIGEDGSLIAFDAAPPVTAQAILGLSERLPARPLLWLIAGETDALLEALSNRLGEPVHRAEEMGWSKDHFGAETFAYLAVRSMRKLPLSFPGTTGVKQPITGGKLARAPRR
;
A
#
# COMPACT_ATOMS: atom_id res chain seq x y z
N MET A 1 1.10 4.80 19.73
CA MET A 1 0.52 4.72 18.37
C MET A 1 0.63 6.09 17.73
N MET A 2 0.84 6.15 16.42
CA MET A 2 0.83 7.38 15.62
C MET A 2 -0.41 7.34 14.72
N THR A 3 -1.12 8.47 14.63
CA THR A 3 -2.22 8.64 13.68
C THR A 3 -1.64 9.19 12.39
N VAL A 4 -1.82 8.47 11.29
CA VAL A 4 -1.14 8.71 10.01
C VAL A 4 -2.14 8.64 8.86
N ILE A 5 -2.02 9.56 7.93
CA ILE A 5 -2.73 9.51 6.65
C ILE A 5 -1.86 8.76 5.64
N GLY A 6 -2.45 7.82 4.92
CA GLY A 6 -1.88 7.24 3.72
C GLY A 6 -2.49 7.85 2.48
N LEU A 7 -1.67 8.10 1.48
CA LEU A 7 -2.07 8.63 0.18
C LEU A 7 -1.60 7.73 -0.95
N MET A 8 -2.53 7.41 -1.82
CA MET A 8 -2.25 6.66 -3.05
C MET A 8 -3.03 7.29 -4.21
N SER A 9 -2.36 7.52 -5.33
CA SER A 9 -3.08 7.73 -6.58
C SER A 9 -3.34 6.36 -7.19
N GLY A 10 -4.59 5.99 -7.37
CA GLY A 10 -4.95 4.75 -8.05
C GLY A 10 -4.29 4.68 -9.42
N ALA A 11 -3.84 3.50 -9.84
CA ALA A 11 -3.10 3.35 -11.09
C ALA A 11 -3.93 3.64 -12.34
N GLY A 12 -5.27 3.63 -12.23
CA GLY A 12 -6.19 4.12 -13.26
C GLY A 12 -6.34 5.64 -13.28
N LEU A 13 -5.67 6.38 -12.38
CA LEU A 13 -5.87 7.82 -12.17
C LEU A 13 -7.34 8.20 -11.93
N GLU A 14 -8.10 7.30 -11.33
CA GLU A 14 -9.53 7.52 -11.07
C GLU A 14 -9.74 8.52 -9.93
N GLY A 15 -8.81 8.53 -8.97
CA GLY A 15 -8.87 9.40 -7.80
C GLY A 15 -7.60 9.34 -6.96
N ILE A 16 -7.63 10.10 -5.88
CA ILE A 16 -6.65 10.04 -4.79
C ILE A 16 -7.31 9.34 -3.61
N ASP A 17 -6.78 8.18 -3.24
CA ASP A 17 -7.21 7.45 -2.07
C ASP A 17 -6.52 8.01 -0.83
N VAL A 18 -7.31 8.28 0.18
CA VAL A 18 -6.86 8.80 1.49
C VAL A 18 -7.39 7.87 2.57
N ALA A 19 -6.51 7.36 3.40
CA ALA A 19 -6.88 6.50 4.53
C ALA A 19 -6.20 6.95 5.82
N LEU A 20 -6.93 6.94 6.92
CA LEU A 20 -6.43 7.24 8.25
C LEU A 20 -6.20 5.95 9.03
N VAL A 21 -4.99 5.78 9.52
CA VAL A 21 -4.57 4.61 10.30
C VAL A 21 -3.90 5.07 11.59
N ALA A 22 -4.23 4.43 12.71
CA ALA A 22 -3.46 4.57 13.93
C ALA A 22 -2.69 3.28 14.19
N THR A 23 -1.36 3.38 14.32
CA THR A 23 -0.51 2.19 14.45
C THR A 23 0.78 2.49 15.22
N ASP A 24 1.40 1.44 15.74
CA ASP A 24 2.76 1.48 16.24
C ASP A 24 3.78 0.93 15.21
N GLY A 25 3.32 0.56 14.01
CA GLY A 25 4.15 0.00 12.96
C GLY A 25 4.52 -1.48 13.17
N GLU A 26 4.02 -2.12 14.22
CA GLU A 26 4.31 -3.52 14.55
C GLU A 26 3.03 -4.32 14.79
N ARG A 27 2.46 -4.23 16.00
CA ARG A 27 1.35 -5.10 16.45
C ARG A 27 0.02 -4.39 16.59
N ARG A 28 0.02 -3.07 16.78
CA ARG A 28 -1.19 -2.30 16.99
C ARG A 28 -1.57 -1.62 15.68
N LEU A 29 -2.73 -1.95 15.19
CA LEU A 29 -3.27 -1.42 13.96
C LEU A 29 -4.76 -1.14 14.15
N GLU A 30 -5.13 0.11 13.97
CA GLU A 30 -6.50 0.59 14.00
C GLU A 30 -6.76 1.30 12.68
N ARG A 31 -7.57 0.70 11.84
CA ARG A 31 -8.05 1.28 10.59
C ARG A 31 -9.20 2.23 10.94
N ARG A 32 -9.16 3.42 10.36
CA ARG A 32 -10.15 4.47 10.62
C ARG A 32 -10.85 4.87 9.33
N GLN A 33 -11.11 6.16 9.16
CA GLN A 33 -11.81 6.69 8.00
C GLN A 33 -10.95 6.56 6.74
N SER A 34 -11.63 6.38 5.61
CA SER A 34 -11.00 6.43 4.29
C SER A 34 -11.98 7.01 3.27
N LEU A 35 -11.46 7.69 2.26
CA LEU A 35 -12.22 8.25 1.14
C LEU A 35 -11.36 8.25 -0.12
N THR A 36 -12.04 8.11 -1.27
CA THR A 36 -11.45 8.38 -2.59
C THR A 36 -11.94 9.75 -3.06
N PHE A 37 -11.00 10.61 -3.41
CA PHE A 37 -11.28 11.89 -4.05
C PHE A 37 -11.14 11.74 -5.56
N PRO A 38 -12.25 11.73 -6.31
CA PRO A 38 -12.22 11.46 -7.73
C PRO A 38 -11.53 12.59 -8.50
N LEU A 39 -10.67 12.23 -9.43
CA LEU A 39 -10.08 13.18 -10.38
C LEU A 39 -11.10 13.50 -11.48
N THR A 40 -11.21 14.77 -11.86
CA THR A 40 -12.01 15.17 -13.01
C THR A 40 -11.44 14.61 -14.30
N ALA A 41 -12.24 14.55 -15.36
CA ALA A 41 -11.79 14.09 -16.67
C ALA A 41 -10.58 14.92 -17.21
N GLU A 42 -10.56 16.21 -16.91
CA GLU A 42 -9.49 17.12 -17.27
C GLU A 42 -8.20 16.83 -16.50
N GLN A 43 -8.29 16.64 -15.19
CA GLN A 43 -7.18 16.25 -14.32
C GLN A 43 -6.58 14.91 -14.73
N ARG A 44 -7.41 13.89 -14.98
CA ARG A 44 -6.96 12.58 -15.50
C ARG A 44 -6.23 12.72 -16.83
N LYS A 45 -6.76 13.53 -17.75
CA LYS A 45 -6.14 13.76 -19.06
C LYS A 45 -4.80 14.48 -18.92
N SER A 46 -4.70 15.48 -18.04
CA SER A 46 -3.44 16.19 -17.76
C SER A 46 -2.39 15.26 -17.20
N LEU A 47 -2.69 14.52 -16.13
CA LEU A 47 -1.79 13.54 -15.52
C LEU A 47 -1.39 12.44 -16.50
N GLY A 48 -2.34 11.86 -17.24
CA GLY A 48 -2.07 10.81 -18.21
C GLY A 48 -1.13 11.24 -19.33
N LYS A 49 -1.32 12.46 -19.88
CA LYS A 49 -0.40 13.04 -20.88
C LYS A 49 1.00 13.25 -20.30
N ALA A 50 1.07 13.77 -19.11
CA ALA A 50 2.31 14.09 -18.46
C ALA A 50 3.11 12.80 -18.13
N ILE A 51 2.45 11.74 -17.67
CA ILE A 51 3.04 10.42 -17.45
C ILE A 51 3.58 9.84 -18.77
N ALA A 52 2.77 9.87 -19.83
CA ALA A 52 3.14 9.36 -21.15
C ALA A 52 4.33 10.11 -21.76
N ALA A 53 4.43 11.42 -21.52
CA ALA A 53 5.51 12.27 -22.03
C ALA A 53 6.81 12.18 -21.21
N GLY A 54 6.81 11.51 -20.07
CA GLY A 54 7.96 11.46 -19.16
C GLY A 54 8.35 12.84 -18.60
N HIS A 55 7.47 13.84 -18.68
CA HIS A 55 7.71 15.20 -18.22
C HIS A 55 7.44 15.33 -16.72
N ALA A 56 8.47 15.36 -15.94
CA ALA A 56 8.40 15.31 -14.49
C ALA A 56 7.83 16.59 -13.84
N ALA A 57 8.32 17.75 -14.22
CA ALA A 57 8.09 18.99 -13.45
C ALA A 57 6.63 19.46 -13.44
N GLY A 58 5.88 19.29 -14.54
CA GLY A 58 4.47 19.67 -14.60
C GLY A 58 3.56 18.69 -13.85
N ILE A 59 3.87 17.37 -13.92
CA ILE A 59 3.14 16.33 -13.22
C ILE A 59 3.26 16.50 -11.71
N GLU A 60 4.46 16.85 -11.26
CA GLU A 60 4.77 17.03 -9.83
C GLU A 60 3.85 18.06 -9.19
N GLN A 61 3.72 19.22 -9.80
CA GLN A 61 2.91 20.32 -9.26
C GLN A 61 1.43 19.93 -9.20
N ASP A 62 0.90 19.37 -10.28
CA ASP A 62 -0.51 18.97 -10.36
C ASP A 62 -0.82 17.83 -9.37
N LEU A 63 0.00 16.79 -9.32
CA LEU A 63 -0.23 15.66 -8.41
C LEU A 63 -0.11 16.09 -6.94
N VAL A 64 0.89 16.91 -6.60
CA VAL A 64 1.03 17.45 -5.24
C VAL A 64 -0.16 18.32 -4.88
N ALA A 65 -0.66 19.16 -5.79
CA ALA A 65 -1.83 19.98 -5.55
C ALA A 65 -3.07 19.12 -5.31
N PHE A 66 -3.32 18.11 -6.13
CA PHE A 66 -4.45 17.20 -5.95
C PHE A 66 -4.37 16.40 -4.64
N CYS A 67 -3.19 15.89 -4.30
CA CYS A 67 -2.97 15.21 -3.03
C CYS A 67 -3.17 16.15 -1.83
N ALA A 68 -2.67 17.38 -1.89
CA ALA A 68 -2.84 18.35 -0.81
C ALA A 68 -4.31 18.76 -0.64
N GLU A 69 -5.04 18.93 -1.74
CA GLU A 69 -6.48 19.19 -1.72
C GLU A 69 -7.26 18.02 -1.16
N ALA A 70 -6.93 16.78 -1.57
CA ALA A 70 -7.53 15.58 -1.02
C ALA A 70 -7.32 15.46 0.49
N VAL A 71 -6.11 15.73 1.00
CA VAL A 71 -5.83 15.76 2.45
C VAL A 71 -6.67 16.82 3.15
N LYS A 72 -6.74 18.03 2.61
CA LYS A 72 -7.55 19.13 3.17
C LYS A 72 -9.01 18.71 3.29
N HIS A 73 -9.60 18.26 2.19
CA HIS A 73 -10.99 17.80 2.15
C HIS A 73 -11.24 16.63 3.10
N PHE A 74 -10.29 15.69 3.21
CA PHE A 74 -10.38 14.60 4.15
C PHE A 74 -10.45 15.08 5.61
N LEU A 75 -9.55 15.99 5.99
CA LEU A 75 -9.53 16.58 7.34
C LEU A 75 -10.83 17.32 7.65
N GLU A 76 -11.35 18.10 6.68
CA GLU A 76 -12.62 18.83 6.80
C GLU A 76 -13.81 17.86 6.92
N SER A 77 -13.87 16.82 6.09
CA SER A 77 -14.98 15.86 6.07
C SER A 77 -15.16 15.10 7.38
N PHE A 78 -14.06 14.86 8.09
CA PHE A 78 -14.08 14.15 9.37
C PHE A 78 -13.82 15.04 10.58
N ALA A 79 -13.85 16.37 10.42
CA ALA A 79 -13.57 17.35 11.46
C ALA A 79 -12.26 17.05 12.23
N LEU A 80 -11.23 16.63 11.51
CA LEU A 80 -9.92 16.29 12.07
C LEU A 80 -9.02 17.51 12.08
N ALA A 81 -8.45 17.81 13.25
CA ALA A 81 -7.42 18.83 13.34
C ALA A 81 -6.13 18.34 12.66
N ARG A 82 -5.44 19.22 11.93
CA ARG A 82 -4.21 18.89 11.23
C ARG A 82 -3.13 18.30 12.16
N ASP A 83 -3.02 18.83 13.37
CA ASP A 83 -2.06 18.42 14.40
C ASP A 83 -2.39 17.06 15.04
N ALA A 84 -3.61 16.54 14.83
CA ALA A 84 -3.97 15.18 15.19
C ALA A 84 -3.34 14.14 14.26
N VAL A 85 -2.82 14.56 13.09
CA VAL A 85 -2.14 13.72 12.11
C VAL A 85 -0.63 13.91 12.24
N ALA A 86 0.06 12.86 12.63
CA ALA A 86 1.51 12.92 12.86
C ALA A 86 2.33 12.88 11.57
N LEU A 87 1.86 12.16 10.56
CA LEU A 87 2.57 11.90 9.31
C LEU A 87 1.59 11.70 8.16
N ILE A 88 2.09 11.90 6.94
CA ILE A 88 1.51 11.38 5.71
C ILE A 88 2.48 10.33 5.14
N GLY A 89 1.98 9.13 4.82
CA GLY A 89 2.67 8.14 4.00
C GLY A 89 2.22 8.30 2.55
N PHE A 90 3.14 8.66 1.66
CA PHE A 90 2.82 8.95 0.27
C PHE A 90 3.49 7.96 -0.67
N GLN A 91 2.71 7.25 -1.47
CA GLN A 91 3.22 6.28 -2.44
C GLN A 91 4.23 6.92 -3.40
N GLY A 92 3.87 8.04 -4.01
CA GLY A 92 4.78 8.85 -4.84
C GLY A 92 5.40 8.15 -6.03
N GLU A 93 4.92 6.98 -6.41
CA GLU A 93 5.47 6.22 -7.52
C GLU A 93 5.06 6.81 -8.87
N THR A 94 5.79 7.80 -9.31
CA THR A 94 5.87 8.13 -10.72
C THR A 94 7.33 8.24 -11.11
N ALA A 95 7.86 7.15 -11.68
CA ALA A 95 9.13 7.13 -12.42
C ALA A 95 10.37 7.68 -11.68
N GLY A 96 10.66 7.19 -10.47
CA GLY A 96 11.99 7.34 -9.87
C GLY A 96 12.42 8.77 -9.55
N ARG A 97 11.52 9.69 -9.18
CA ARG A 97 11.83 11.11 -9.01
C ARG A 97 11.61 11.63 -7.60
N ILE A 98 12.64 12.31 -7.15
CA ILE A 98 12.86 13.00 -5.88
C ILE A 98 12.14 14.36 -5.93
N GLY A 99 11.36 14.72 -4.90
CA GLY A 99 10.81 16.08 -4.77
C GLY A 99 9.35 16.16 -4.31
N PHE A 100 8.53 15.17 -4.65
CA PHE A 100 7.10 15.17 -4.30
C PHE A 100 6.83 15.26 -2.80
N GLY A 101 7.60 14.54 -1.98
CA GLY A 101 7.40 14.52 -0.55
C GLY A 101 7.61 15.88 0.11
N GLU A 102 8.65 16.62 -0.28
CA GLU A 102 8.93 17.95 0.25
C GLU A 102 7.88 18.98 -0.17
N ALA A 103 7.43 18.90 -1.42
CA ALA A 103 6.38 19.79 -1.92
C ALA A 103 5.04 19.49 -1.20
N LEU A 104 4.70 18.24 -1.01
CA LEU A 104 3.50 17.81 -0.29
C LEU A 104 3.56 18.21 1.19
N ALA A 105 4.70 18.04 1.86
CA ALA A 105 4.90 18.46 3.24
C ALA A 105 4.73 19.98 3.40
N ARG A 106 5.24 20.78 2.45
CA ARG A 106 5.02 22.24 2.43
C ARG A 106 3.57 22.60 2.21
N ALA A 107 2.89 21.92 1.28
CA ALA A 107 1.51 22.23 0.92
C ALA A 107 0.51 21.86 2.04
N THR A 108 0.72 20.73 2.70
CA THR A 108 -0.19 20.22 3.76
C THR A 108 0.17 20.75 5.15
N GLY A 109 1.42 21.12 5.37
CA GLY A 109 1.95 21.45 6.70
C GLY A 109 2.05 20.23 7.62
N ILE A 110 2.09 19.01 7.05
CA ILE A 110 2.26 17.73 7.77
C ILE A 110 3.53 17.06 7.25
N ASP A 111 4.32 16.45 8.11
CA ASP A 111 5.51 15.68 7.73
C ASP A 111 5.11 14.54 6.79
N VAL A 112 5.91 14.28 5.74
CA VAL A 112 5.63 13.26 4.71
C VAL A 112 6.73 12.22 4.68
N VAL A 113 6.37 10.95 4.72
CA VAL A 113 7.28 9.84 4.38
C VAL A 113 6.94 9.33 2.99
N TYR A 114 7.93 9.21 2.14
CA TYR A 114 7.81 8.86 0.73
C TYR A 114 9.02 8.08 0.25
N ASP A 115 9.06 7.66 -1.02
CA ASP A 115 10.18 6.95 -1.63
C ASP A 115 10.57 5.65 -0.87
N PHE A 116 9.56 4.82 -0.62
CA PHE A 116 9.70 3.62 0.21
C PHE A 116 10.57 2.53 -0.44
N ALA A 117 10.60 2.48 -1.77
CA ALA A 117 11.28 1.44 -2.52
C ALA A 117 12.78 1.70 -2.75
N ALA A 118 13.25 2.96 -2.66
CA ALA A 118 14.60 3.33 -3.05
C ALA A 118 15.69 2.54 -2.33
N ALA A 119 15.60 2.41 -1.01
CA ALA A 119 16.62 1.68 -0.23
C ALA A 119 16.65 0.18 -0.55
N ASP A 120 15.49 -0.41 -0.88
CA ASP A 120 15.40 -1.80 -1.33
C ASP A 120 16.08 -1.99 -2.69
N LEU A 121 15.81 -1.10 -3.65
CA LEU A 121 16.44 -1.10 -4.97
C LEU A 121 17.96 -0.91 -4.86
N GLU A 122 18.42 0.01 -4.02
CA GLU A 122 19.85 0.25 -3.75
C GLU A 122 20.53 -0.99 -3.12
N ALA A 123 19.76 -1.77 -2.32
CA ALA A 123 20.22 -3.03 -1.74
C ALA A 123 20.17 -4.22 -2.71
N GLY A 124 19.76 -4.00 -3.96
CA GLY A 124 19.65 -5.01 -5.00
C GLY A 124 18.34 -5.80 -4.98
N GLY A 125 17.32 -5.31 -4.26
CA GLY A 125 15.98 -5.83 -4.28
C GLY A 125 15.17 -5.36 -5.50
N GLN A 126 13.93 -5.83 -5.59
CA GLN A 126 13.01 -5.49 -6.70
C GLN A 126 12.20 -4.21 -6.43
N GLY A 127 12.34 -3.58 -5.23
CA GLY A 127 11.58 -2.41 -4.80
C GLY A 127 10.14 -2.72 -4.38
N ARG A 128 9.65 -3.92 -4.67
CA ARG A 128 8.30 -4.40 -4.39
C ARG A 128 8.17 -5.91 -4.44
N PRO A 129 7.06 -6.51 -3.92
CA PRO A 129 5.97 -5.83 -3.20
C PRO A 129 6.38 -5.38 -1.79
N LEU A 130 5.80 -4.27 -1.30
CA LEU A 130 5.98 -3.79 0.08
C LEU A 130 4.74 -4.04 0.95
N ASP A 131 3.61 -4.38 0.35
CA ASP A 131 2.33 -4.70 1.00
C ASP A 131 2.41 -5.88 2.00
N PRO A 132 3.29 -6.88 1.84
CA PRO A 132 3.32 -8.06 2.71
C PRO A 132 3.45 -7.76 4.19
N VAL A 133 4.16 -6.70 4.57
CA VAL A 133 4.28 -6.31 5.99
C VAL A 133 2.96 -5.78 6.55
N TYR A 134 2.14 -5.13 5.71
CA TYR A 134 0.81 -4.67 6.08
C TYR A 134 -0.19 -5.83 6.12
N HIS A 135 -0.14 -6.77 5.16
CA HIS A 135 -0.92 -8.00 5.20
C HIS A 135 -0.71 -8.75 6.50
N ARG A 136 0.55 -8.89 6.95
CA ARG A 136 0.87 -9.53 8.22
C ARG A 136 0.28 -8.77 9.40
N ALA A 137 0.39 -7.45 9.43
CA ALA A 137 -0.16 -6.64 10.51
C ALA A 137 -1.69 -6.75 10.59
N LEU A 138 -2.38 -6.79 9.46
CA LEU A 138 -3.82 -7.02 9.39
C LEU A 138 -4.21 -8.40 9.91
N ALA A 139 -3.49 -9.44 9.48
CA ALA A 139 -3.74 -10.81 9.94
C ALA A 139 -3.52 -10.95 11.46
N GLU A 140 -2.48 -10.34 11.99
CA GLU A 140 -2.20 -10.31 13.43
C GLU A 140 -3.28 -9.54 14.21
N ALA A 141 -3.69 -8.38 13.73
CA ALA A 141 -4.74 -7.58 14.36
C ALA A 141 -6.10 -8.29 14.38
N ALA A 142 -6.41 -9.07 13.34
CA ALA A 142 -7.64 -9.84 13.22
C ALA A 142 -7.55 -11.24 13.89
N GLY A 143 -6.38 -11.63 14.44
CA GLY A 143 -6.18 -12.95 15.04
C GLY A 143 -6.31 -14.12 14.07
N ILE A 144 -6.00 -13.90 12.79
CA ILE A 144 -6.13 -14.92 11.74
C ILE A 144 -5.03 -15.97 11.91
N ALA A 145 -5.43 -17.25 11.84
CA ALA A 145 -4.50 -18.37 11.94
C ALA A 145 -3.51 -18.42 10.76
N ARG A 146 -2.31 -18.88 11.02
CA ARG A 146 -1.21 -19.04 10.04
C ARG A 146 -0.79 -20.49 9.91
N PRO A 147 -0.23 -20.96 8.79
CA PRO A 147 0.14 -20.14 7.61
C PRO A 147 -1.05 -19.68 6.80
N LEU A 148 -0.95 -18.48 6.24
CA LEU A 148 -2.01 -17.76 5.55
C LEU A 148 -1.50 -17.26 4.19
N ALA A 149 -2.34 -17.32 3.15
CA ALA A 149 -2.09 -16.64 1.88
C ALA A 149 -3.07 -15.50 1.66
N VAL A 150 -2.56 -14.36 1.21
CA VAL A 150 -3.34 -13.18 0.80
C VAL A 150 -3.08 -12.91 -0.67
N VAL A 151 -4.13 -12.78 -1.45
CA VAL A 151 -4.07 -12.40 -2.86
C VAL A 151 -4.74 -11.03 -2.99
N GLU A 152 -3.97 -10.01 -3.21
CA GLU A 152 -4.46 -8.67 -3.49
C GLU A 152 -4.51 -8.45 -5.01
N ILE A 153 -5.73 -8.23 -5.53
CA ILE A 153 -5.98 -8.05 -6.95
C ILE A 153 -6.23 -6.56 -7.20
N GLY A 154 -5.30 -5.95 -7.90
CA GLY A 154 -5.36 -4.56 -8.33
C GLY A 154 -4.81 -4.43 -9.75
N VAL A 155 -4.20 -3.29 -10.05
CA VAL A 155 -3.45 -3.10 -11.31
C VAL A 155 -2.31 -4.12 -11.45
N ARG A 156 -1.77 -4.55 -10.33
CA ARG A 156 -0.94 -5.74 -10.19
C ARG A 156 -1.64 -6.67 -9.21
N THR A 157 -1.27 -7.92 -9.25
CA THR A 157 -1.70 -8.87 -8.24
C THR A 157 -0.50 -9.24 -7.39
N THR A 158 -0.63 -9.05 -6.09
CA THR A 158 0.35 -9.48 -5.11
C THR A 158 -0.17 -10.73 -4.40
N VAL A 159 0.63 -11.79 -4.37
CA VAL A 159 0.40 -12.96 -3.54
C VAL A 159 1.36 -12.90 -2.36
N THR A 160 0.83 -12.84 -1.16
CA THR A 160 1.60 -12.83 0.08
C THR A 160 1.34 -14.11 0.86
N TYR A 161 2.39 -14.83 1.20
CA TYR A 161 2.35 -15.93 2.15
C TYR A 161 2.91 -15.46 3.49
N ILE A 162 2.19 -15.75 4.57
CA ILE A 162 2.58 -15.44 5.95
C ILE A 162 2.75 -16.78 6.67
N GLY A 163 3.99 -17.15 6.98
CA GLY A 163 4.31 -18.39 7.67
C GLY A 163 3.85 -18.42 9.12
N GLU A 164 3.88 -19.60 9.75
CA GLU A 164 3.53 -19.77 11.18
C GLU A 164 4.39 -18.87 12.09
N ASP A 165 5.66 -18.72 11.77
CA ASP A 165 6.64 -17.87 12.46
C ASP A 165 6.51 -16.38 12.10
N GLY A 166 5.59 -16.04 11.21
CA GLY A 166 5.41 -14.67 10.70
C GLY A 166 6.39 -14.30 9.58
N SER A 167 7.14 -15.26 9.03
CA SER A 167 7.95 -15.06 7.82
C SER A 167 7.07 -14.66 6.64
N LEU A 168 7.65 -13.86 5.73
CA LEU A 168 6.95 -13.32 4.58
C LEU A 168 7.58 -13.81 3.29
N ILE A 169 6.75 -14.34 2.39
CA ILE A 169 7.10 -14.59 1.00
C ILE A 169 6.05 -13.91 0.14
N ALA A 170 6.48 -13.23 -0.91
CA ALA A 170 5.54 -12.56 -1.79
C ALA A 170 5.98 -12.59 -3.25
N PHE A 171 5.00 -12.51 -4.12
CA PHE A 171 5.18 -12.50 -5.57
C PHE A 171 4.26 -11.46 -6.20
N ASP A 172 4.79 -10.68 -7.11
CA ASP A 172 3.99 -9.85 -8.02
C ASP A 172 3.68 -10.64 -9.29
N ALA A 173 2.42 -10.62 -9.70
CA ALA A 173 1.97 -11.15 -10.97
C ALA A 173 1.41 -10.05 -11.86
N ALA A 174 1.74 -10.10 -13.16
CA ALA A 174 1.17 -9.19 -14.14
C ALA A 174 -0.29 -9.58 -14.46
N PRO A 175 -1.20 -8.61 -14.65
CA PRO A 175 -2.56 -8.90 -15.11
C PRO A 175 -2.60 -9.40 -16.57
N PRO A 176 -3.66 -10.13 -16.98
CA PRO A 176 -4.75 -10.60 -16.12
C PRO A 176 -4.34 -11.80 -15.27
N VAL A 177 -4.69 -11.75 -13.96
CA VAL A 177 -4.41 -12.86 -13.07
C VAL A 177 -5.55 -13.87 -13.12
N THR A 178 -5.22 -15.10 -13.45
CA THR A 178 -6.15 -16.21 -13.50
C THR A 178 -5.99 -17.12 -12.29
N ALA A 179 -7.01 -17.92 -11.97
CA ALA A 179 -6.90 -18.95 -10.95
C ALA A 179 -5.71 -19.90 -11.22
N GLN A 180 -5.44 -20.21 -12.48
CA GLN A 180 -4.30 -21.05 -12.86
C GLN A 180 -2.95 -20.39 -12.52
N ALA A 181 -2.81 -19.09 -12.69
CA ALA A 181 -1.60 -18.36 -12.31
C ALA A 181 -1.38 -18.39 -10.79
N ILE A 182 -2.44 -18.15 -9.99
CA ILE A 182 -2.38 -18.24 -8.53
C ILE A 182 -2.04 -19.67 -8.06
N LEU A 183 -2.62 -20.68 -8.69
CA LEU A 183 -2.30 -22.07 -8.39
C LEU A 183 -0.82 -22.39 -8.69
N GLY A 184 -0.29 -21.94 -9.83
CA GLY A 184 1.13 -22.10 -10.12
C GLY A 184 2.04 -21.36 -9.13
N LEU A 185 1.60 -20.23 -8.57
CA LEU A 185 2.32 -19.55 -7.49
C LEU A 185 2.20 -20.30 -6.16
N SER A 186 1.06 -20.94 -5.89
CA SER A 186 0.87 -21.73 -4.65
C SER A 186 1.86 -22.88 -4.52
N GLU A 187 2.28 -23.47 -5.65
CA GLU A 187 3.30 -24.54 -5.69
C GLU A 187 4.69 -24.07 -5.21
N ARG A 188 4.92 -22.74 -5.19
CA ARG A 188 6.16 -22.12 -4.74
C ARG A 188 6.16 -21.76 -3.26
N LEU A 189 5.03 -21.95 -2.57
CA LEU A 189 4.91 -21.65 -1.14
C LEU A 189 5.61 -22.75 -0.32
N PRO A 190 6.26 -22.39 0.81
CA PRO A 190 6.99 -23.34 1.64
C PRO A 190 6.11 -24.38 2.32
N ALA A 191 4.86 -24.00 2.60
CA ALA A 191 3.84 -24.88 3.17
C ALA A 191 2.45 -24.49 2.67
N ARG A 192 1.51 -25.41 2.79
CA ARG A 192 0.13 -25.20 2.39
C ARG A 192 -0.55 -24.20 3.35
N PRO A 193 -1.15 -23.11 2.84
CA PRO A 193 -1.89 -22.18 3.70
C PRO A 193 -3.10 -22.87 4.35
N LEU A 194 -3.42 -22.49 5.58
CA LEU A 194 -4.68 -22.91 6.22
C LEU A 194 -5.89 -22.17 5.68
N LEU A 195 -5.64 -21.01 5.08
CA LEU A 195 -6.66 -20.09 4.60
C LEU A 195 -6.10 -19.23 3.46
N TRP A 196 -6.95 -18.94 2.49
CA TRP A 196 -6.69 -17.97 1.43
C TRP A 196 -7.63 -16.78 1.58
N LEU A 197 -7.09 -15.56 1.59
CA LEU A 197 -7.84 -14.31 1.57
C LEU A 197 -7.64 -13.62 0.23
N ILE A 198 -8.75 -13.29 -0.43
CA ILE A 198 -8.74 -12.60 -1.71
C ILE A 198 -9.26 -11.17 -1.48
N ALA A 199 -8.41 -10.18 -1.71
CA ALA A 199 -8.74 -8.76 -1.72
C ALA A 199 -8.85 -8.25 -3.16
N GLY A 200 -9.90 -7.49 -3.47
CA GLY A 200 -10.20 -7.06 -4.83
C GLY A 200 -11.21 -7.98 -5.54
N GLU A 201 -11.63 -7.61 -6.75
CA GLU A 201 -12.73 -8.31 -7.41
C GLU A 201 -12.29 -9.64 -8.02
N THR A 202 -13.01 -10.73 -7.82
CA THR A 202 -14.07 -11.27 -8.66
C THR A 202 -14.66 -12.53 -8.06
N ASP A 203 -15.99 -12.71 -8.07
CA ASP A 203 -16.70 -13.93 -7.68
C ASP A 203 -16.18 -15.15 -8.45
N ALA A 204 -15.97 -14.99 -9.75
CA ALA A 204 -15.50 -16.05 -10.63
C ALA A 204 -14.10 -16.58 -10.24
N LEU A 205 -13.20 -15.71 -9.79
CA LEU A 205 -11.87 -16.13 -9.36
C LEU A 205 -11.93 -16.84 -8.00
N LEU A 206 -12.75 -16.34 -7.09
CA LEU A 206 -12.95 -16.92 -5.77
C LEU A 206 -13.53 -18.34 -5.89
N GLU A 207 -14.56 -18.52 -6.72
CA GLU A 207 -15.14 -19.82 -7.01
C GLU A 207 -14.12 -20.78 -7.67
N ALA A 208 -13.39 -20.29 -8.66
CA ALA A 208 -12.39 -21.10 -9.36
C ALA A 208 -11.24 -21.52 -8.42
N LEU A 209 -10.83 -20.69 -7.47
CA LEU A 209 -9.82 -21.02 -6.47
C LEU A 209 -10.37 -21.98 -5.42
N SER A 210 -11.57 -21.74 -4.90
CA SER A 210 -12.22 -22.62 -3.91
C SER A 210 -12.36 -24.06 -4.42
N ASN A 211 -12.69 -24.22 -5.70
CA ASN A 211 -12.84 -25.53 -6.33
C ASN A 211 -11.51 -26.27 -6.55
N ARG A 212 -10.37 -25.60 -6.50
CA ARG A 212 -9.08 -26.18 -6.90
C ARG A 212 -8.03 -26.26 -5.80
N LEU A 213 -8.06 -25.31 -4.84
CA LEU A 213 -7.06 -25.27 -3.77
C LEU A 213 -7.30 -26.34 -2.70
N GLY A 214 -8.58 -26.67 -2.44
CA GLY A 214 -8.95 -27.62 -1.38
C GLY A 214 -8.80 -27.06 0.04
N GLU A 215 -8.44 -25.78 0.19
CA GLU A 215 -8.45 -25.02 1.43
C GLU A 215 -9.56 -23.96 1.40
N PRO A 216 -9.95 -23.45 2.59
CA PRO A 216 -10.89 -22.33 2.67
C PRO A 216 -10.38 -21.10 1.91
N VAL A 217 -11.23 -20.53 1.06
CA VAL A 217 -10.97 -19.30 0.32
C VAL A 217 -12.07 -18.31 0.68
N HIS A 218 -11.68 -17.18 1.22
CA HIS A 218 -12.59 -16.13 1.68
C HIS A 218 -12.25 -14.78 1.06
N ARG A 219 -13.23 -13.90 1.04
CA ARG A 219 -12.97 -12.50 0.73
C ARG A 219 -12.28 -11.83 1.91
N ALA A 220 -11.33 -10.96 1.62
CA ALA A 220 -10.66 -10.18 2.66
C ALA A 220 -11.64 -9.27 3.40
N GLU A 221 -12.70 -8.82 2.72
CA GLU A 221 -13.79 -8.03 3.31
C GLU A 221 -14.56 -8.78 4.39
N GLU A 222 -14.64 -10.11 4.35
CA GLU A 222 -15.26 -10.92 5.40
C GLU A 222 -14.45 -10.83 6.72
N MET A 223 -13.16 -10.52 6.62
CA MET A 223 -12.29 -10.22 7.76
C MET A 223 -12.27 -8.72 8.10
N GLY A 224 -13.19 -7.95 7.53
CA GLY A 224 -13.27 -6.50 7.72
C GLY A 224 -12.17 -5.70 7.01
N TRP A 225 -11.44 -6.28 6.06
CA TRP A 225 -10.41 -5.54 5.31
C TRP A 225 -11.07 -4.72 4.20
N SER A 226 -10.56 -3.51 3.96
CA SER A 226 -11.06 -2.68 2.86
C SER A 226 -10.43 -3.15 1.54
N LYS A 227 -11.24 -3.23 0.48
CA LYS A 227 -10.70 -3.48 -0.85
C LYS A 227 -10.26 -2.19 -1.56
N ASP A 228 -10.92 -1.09 -1.27
CA ASP A 228 -10.81 0.15 -2.05
C ASP A 228 -9.65 1.05 -1.60
N HIS A 229 -9.26 0.99 -0.32
CA HIS A 229 -8.25 1.88 0.26
C HIS A 229 -7.02 1.14 0.81
N PHE A 230 -6.88 -0.12 0.44
CA PHE A 230 -5.82 -1.00 0.95
C PHE A 230 -4.42 -0.42 0.73
N GLY A 231 -4.16 0.05 -0.48
CA GLY A 231 -2.88 0.68 -0.81
C GLY A 231 -2.61 1.95 0.01
N ALA A 232 -3.59 2.83 0.20
CA ALA A 232 -3.43 4.01 1.03
C ALA A 232 -3.14 3.63 2.50
N GLU A 233 -3.88 2.66 3.05
CA GLU A 233 -3.63 2.12 4.40
C GLU A 233 -2.21 1.53 4.52
N THR A 234 -1.76 0.81 3.50
CA THR A 234 -0.39 0.28 3.43
C THR A 234 0.64 1.38 3.57
N PHE A 235 0.52 2.48 2.81
CA PHE A 235 1.50 3.57 2.89
C PHE A 235 1.45 4.33 4.21
N ALA A 236 0.29 4.43 4.86
CA ALA A 236 0.20 4.93 6.24
C ALA A 236 1.01 4.05 7.21
N TYR A 237 0.84 2.73 7.12
CA TYR A 237 1.55 1.78 7.96
C TYR A 237 3.06 1.79 7.70
N LEU A 238 3.47 1.77 6.43
CA LEU A 238 4.88 1.83 6.04
C LEU A 238 5.56 3.12 6.52
N ALA A 239 4.84 4.25 6.56
CA ALA A 239 5.38 5.51 7.06
C ALA A 239 5.78 5.41 8.55
N VAL A 240 4.95 4.76 9.37
CA VAL A 240 5.29 4.54 10.79
C VAL A 240 6.48 3.58 10.93
N ARG A 241 6.52 2.50 10.14
CA ARG A 241 7.66 1.58 10.12
C ARG A 241 8.96 2.30 9.75
N SER A 242 8.93 3.12 8.71
CA SER A 242 10.07 3.95 8.29
C SER A 242 10.56 4.84 9.43
N MET A 243 9.67 5.58 10.08
CA MET A 243 10.00 6.43 11.23
C MET A 243 10.60 5.67 12.40
N ARG A 244 10.19 4.42 12.58
CA ARG A 244 10.72 3.52 13.63
C ARG A 244 11.93 2.72 13.19
N LYS A 245 12.41 2.92 11.98
CA LYS A 245 13.53 2.15 11.39
C LYS A 245 13.26 0.65 11.39
N LEU A 246 12.00 0.26 11.22
CA LEU A 246 11.59 -1.12 11.06
C LEU A 246 11.71 -1.52 9.58
N PRO A 247 12.05 -2.78 9.27
CA PRO A 247 12.16 -3.22 7.89
C PRO A 247 10.85 -3.11 7.12
N LEU A 248 10.93 -2.65 5.86
CA LEU A 248 9.82 -2.58 4.91
C LEU A 248 9.84 -3.75 3.93
N SER A 249 11.00 -4.31 3.66
CA SER A 249 11.18 -5.44 2.75
C SER A 249 12.09 -6.51 3.34
N PHE A 250 11.96 -7.72 2.79
CA PHE A 250 12.61 -8.94 3.30
C PHE A 250 13.10 -9.81 2.14
N PRO A 251 14.02 -10.74 2.39
CA PRO A 251 14.53 -11.66 1.35
C PRO A 251 13.40 -12.39 0.61
N GLY A 252 12.37 -12.82 1.31
CA GLY A 252 11.23 -13.53 0.72
C GLY A 252 10.22 -12.62 0.00
N THR A 253 10.33 -11.29 0.09
CA THR A 253 9.38 -10.36 -0.57
C THR A 253 9.96 -9.70 -1.81
N THR A 254 11.13 -9.09 -1.71
CA THR A 254 11.74 -8.31 -2.79
C THR A 254 13.08 -8.90 -3.27
N GLY A 255 13.55 -9.99 -2.65
CA GLY A 255 14.80 -10.63 -3.02
C GLY A 255 16.06 -9.96 -2.45
N VAL A 256 15.94 -9.01 -1.53
CA VAL A 256 17.09 -8.43 -0.82
C VAL A 256 17.80 -9.49 0.03
N LYS A 257 19.11 -9.28 0.27
CA LYS A 257 19.90 -10.25 1.05
C LYS A 257 19.55 -10.29 2.54
N GLN A 258 19.05 -9.19 3.07
CA GLN A 258 18.65 -9.01 4.49
C GLN A 258 17.49 -8.03 4.57
N PRO A 259 16.73 -7.99 5.69
CA PRO A 259 15.67 -7.02 5.86
C PRO A 259 16.13 -5.58 5.69
N ILE A 260 15.42 -4.79 4.88
CA ILE A 260 15.78 -3.41 4.53
C ILE A 260 14.76 -2.45 5.09
N THR A 261 15.22 -1.41 5.77
CA THR A 261 14.43 -0.22 6.11
C THR A 261 14.35 0.71 4.89
N GLY A 262 13.34 1.57 4.83
CA GLY A 262 13.18 2.47 3.69
C GLY A 262 12.31 3.69 4.04
N GLY A 263 12.03 4.49 3.02
CA GLY A 263 11.28 5.73 3.14
C GLY A 263 12.16 6.92 3.51
N LYS A 264 11.88 8.07 2.88
CA LYS A 264 12.51 9.37 3.16
C LYS A 264 11.53 10.26 3.89
N LEU A 265 12.02 11.01 4.88
CA LEU A 265 11.20 11.95 5.63
C LEU A 265 11.39 13.38 5.09
N ALA A 266 10.32 13.97 4.60
CA ALA A 266 10.21 15.41 4.35
C ALA A 266 9.52 16.10 5.53
N ARG A 267 10.17 17.12 6.06
CA ARG A 267 9.64 17.91 7.18
C ARG A 267 8.76 19.05 6.67
N ALA A 268 7.60 19.20 7.27
CA ALA A 268 6.79 20.39 7.08
C ALA A 268 7.46 21.64 7.69
N PRO A 269 7.25 22.83 7.11
CA PRO A 269 7.70 24.07 7.72
C PRO A 269 7.11 24.23 9.11
N ARG A 270 7.96 24.43 10.11
CA ARG A 270 7.50 24.78 11.47
C ARG A 270 7.06 26.24 11.43
N ARG A 271 5.83 26.52 11.85
CA ARG A 271 5.35 27.88 12.11
C ARG A 271 5.82 28.35 13.46
#